data_98dd4293f38d9520eb00f6ec9eff5730
#
_entry.id   98dd4293f38d9520eb00f6ec9eff5730
#
_cell.length_a   1.000
_cell.length_b   1.000
_cell.length_c   1.000
_cell.angle_alpha   90.00
_cell.angle_beta   90.00
_cell.angle_gamma   90.00
#
_symmetry.space_group_name_H-M   'P 1'
#
loop_
_entity.id
_entity.type
_entity.pdbx_description
1 polymer ?
#
loop_
_entity_poly.entity_id
_entity_poly.type
_entity_poly.pdbx_seq_one_letter_code
_entity_poly.pdbx_strand_id
1 'polypeptide(L)'
;MLFRSTSVKDDFLSWSHILSLPEIQKANVIASYHSYGDEPDTSNVNQEILKSGKKLLLPRMLKDFNLEWVEWSGENKALKKSGNFFEPIGPATTPDLIEVVIVPSLHVNRSGFRLGQGGGSYDRALSQMRAWRIGLIYSSEITNEPLPIEAHDQQLDAVATPELTVRF
;
A
#
# COMPACT_ATOMS: atom_id res chain seq x y z
N MET A 1 -8.74 4.67 18.80
CA MET A 1 -7.62 4.88 17.83
C MET A 1 -6.50 3.92 18.20
N LEU A 2 -6.30 2.93 17.38
CA LEU A 2 -5.21 1.98 17.61
C LEU A 2 -3.93 2.60 17.06
N PHE A 3 -3.03 2.96 17.97
CA PHE A 3 -1.70 3.41 17.56
C PHE A 3 -0.82 2.19 17.28
N ARG A 4 -0.01 2.28 16.24
CA ARG A 4 1.11 1.39 16.08
C ARG A 4 2.03 1.59 17.29
N SER A 5 2.30 0.52 18.02
CA SER A 5 3.29 0.55 19.10
C SER A 5 4.60 1.09 18.52
N THR A 6 5.20 2.08 19.18
CA THR A 6 6.52 2.62 18.84
C THR A 6 7.61 1.60 19.19
N SER A 7 7.56 0.42 18.57
CA SER A 7 8.74 -0.43 18.54
C SER A 7 9.76 0.27 17.64
N VAL A 8 10.99 0.33 18.11
CA VAL A 8 12.15 0.79 17.34
C VAL A 8 12.02 0.26 15.91
N LYS A 9 11.99 1.17 14.93
CA LYS A 9 12.06 0.76 13.53
C LYS A 9 13.25 -0.16 13.40
N ASP A 10 12.98 -1.43 13.19
CA ASP A 10 14.07 -2.36 12.93
C ASP A 10 14.51 -2.07 11.49
N ASP A 11 15.58 -1.30 11.34
CA ASP A 11 16.09 -0.85 10.04
C ASP A 11 16.47 -2.01 9.11
N PHE A 12 16.41 -3.25 9.62
CA PHE A 12 16.72 -4.48 8.89
C PHE A 12 15.47 -5.18 8.34
N LEU A 13 14.25 -4.76 8.71
CA LEU A 13 13.04 -5.38 8.19
C LEU A 13 12.78 -4.99 6.74
N SER A 14 12.50 -5.97 5.90
CA SER A 14 12.25 -5.79 4.49
C SER A 14 11.06 -6.63 4.02
N TRP A 15 10.26 -6.06 3.15
CA TRP A 15 9.16 -6.74 2.47
C TRP A 15 9.51 -7.13 1.03
N SER A 16 10.79 -7.07 0.66
CA SER A 16 11.25 -7.28 -0.73
C SER A 16 10.94 -8.67 -1.29
N HIS A 17 10.63 -9.66 -0.45
CA HIS A 17 10.22 -10.99 -0.93
C HIS A 17 8.93 -10.95 -1.77
N ILE A 18 8.09 -9.92 -1.63
CA ILE A 18 6.88 -9.79 -2.46
C ILE A 18 7.20 -9.60 -3.94
N LEU A 19 8.38 -9.10 -4.27
CA LEU A 19 8.81 -8.90 -5.66
C LEU A 19 8.85 -10.18 -6.47
N SER A 20 8.99 -11.34 -5.81
CA SER A 20 8.97 -12.66 -6.45
C SER A 20 7.56 -13.25 -6.62
N LEU A 21 6.53 -12.61 -6.07
CA LEU A 21 5.15 -13.09 -6.22
C LEU A 21 4.71 -13.03 -7.70
N PRO A 22 4.00 -14.06 -8.20
CA PRO A 22 3.57 -14.09 -9.59
C PRO A 22 2.76 -12.86 -10.03
N GLU A 23 1.90 -12.36 -9.16
CA GLU A 23 1.06 -11.19 -9.43
C GLU A 23 1.92 -9.94 -9.67
N ILE A 24 2.96 -9.76 -8.87
CA ILE A 24 3.92 -8.65 -9.02
C ILE A 24 4.75 -8.85 -10.28
N GLN A 25 5.24 -10.06 -10.52
CA GLN A 25 6.08 -10.37 -11.69
C GLN A 25 5.34 -10.12 -13.01
N LYS A 26 4.08 -10.47 -13.09
CA LYS A 26 3.26 -10.34 -14.30
C LYS A 26 2.75 -8.92 -14.54
N ALA A 27 2.60 -8.11 -13.50
CA ALA A 27 2.04 -6.77 -13.60
C ALA A 27 2.99 -5.82 -14.34
N ASN A 28 2.43 -4.95 -15.16
CA ASN A 28 3.14 -3.85 -15.81
C ASN A 28 2.91 -2.51 -15.10
N VAL A 29 1.76 -2.36 -14.44
CA VAL A 29 1.37 -1.15 -13.71
C VAL A 29 1.03 -1.51 -12.28
N ILE A 30 1.82 -0.99 -11.34
CA ILE A 30 1.68 -1.27 -9.91
C ILE A 30 1.47 0.06 -9.19
N ALA A 31 0.44 0.12 -8.35
CA ALA A 31 0.26 1.19 -7.39
C ALA A 31 0.88 0.80 -6.05
N SER A 32 1.56 1.73 -5.42
CA SER A 32 2.19 1.55 -4.12
C SER A 32 2.00 2.82 -3.29
N TYR A 33 2.74 2.96 -2.23
CA TYR A 33 2.76 4.18 -1.43
C TYR A 33 4.18 4.55 -1.06
N HIS A 34 4.39 5.82 -0.79
CA HIS A 34 5.64 6.33 -0.24
C HIS A 34 5.52 6.27 1.29
N SER A 35 6.17 5.30 1.89
CA SER A 35 6.07 5.06 3.34
C SER A 35 6.62 6.24 4.16
N TYR A 36 5.96 6.54 5.26
CA TYR A 36 6.43 7.51 6.22
C TYR A 36 6.23 7.00 7.65
N GLY A 37 6.96 7.58 8.61
CA GLY A 37 6.83 7.21 10.02
C GLY A 37 7.12 5.73 10.25
N ASP A 38 6.22 5.07 10.97
CA ASP A 38 6.33 3.66 11.36
C ASP A 38 5.69 2.68 10.35
N GLU A 39 5.26 3.17 9.19
CA GLU A 39 4.74 2.29 8.15
C GLU A 39 5.81 1.30 7.66
N PRO A 40 5.42 0.08 7.25
CA PRO A 40 6.33 -0.81 6.55
C PRO A 40 7.03 -0.08 5.41
N ASP A 41 8.35 -0.17 5.38
CA ASP A 41 9.15 0.59 4.44
C ASP A 41 8.98 0.06 3.01
N THR A 42 8.51 0.93 2.12
CA THR A 42 8.32 0.63 0.70
C THR A 42 9.46 1.11 -0.19
N SER A 43 10.47 1.78 0.33
CA SER A 43 11.52 2.41 -0.49
C SER A 43 12.21 1.40 -1.40
N ASN A 44 12.66 0.27 -0.86
CA ASN A 44 13.34 -0.76 -1.64
C ASN A 44 12.40 -1.41 -2.65
N VAL A 45 11.20 -1.78 -2.23
CA VAL A 45 10.19 -2.39 -3.10
C VAL A 45 9.87 -1.45 -4.28
N ASN A 46 9.65 -0.19 -4.01
CA ASN A 46 9.34 0.81 -5.03
C ASN A 46 10.49 0.97 -6.03
N GLN A 47 11.73 1.05 -5.55
CA GLN A 47 12.91 1.16 -6.42
C GLN A 47 13.11 -0.08 -7.29
N GLU A 48 12.94 -1.27 -6.75
CA GLU A 48 13.06 -2.52 -7.51
C GLU A 48 11.95 -2.67 -8.56
N ILE A 49 10.73 -2.25 -8.25
CA ILE A 49 9.63 -2.19 -9.24
C ILE A 49 10.03 -1.29 -10.43
N LEU A 50 10.54 -0.11 -10.15
CA LEU A 50 10.99 0.82 -11.19
C LEU A 50 12.15 0.27 -12.00
N LYS A 51 13.15 -0.32 -11.35
CA LYS A 51 14.30 -0.94 -12.03
C LYS A 51 13.90 -2.07 -12.98
N SER A 52 12.80 -2.76 -12.69
CA SER A 52 12.29 -3.83 -13.55
C SER A 52 11.54 -3.32 -14.79
N GLY A 53 11.45 -2.00 -14.97
CA GLY A 53 10.79 -1.39 -16.13
C GLY A 53 9.28 -1.25 -16.01
N LYS A 54 8.72 -1.53 -14.84
CA LYS A 54 7.28 -1.39 -14.59
C LYS A 54 6.92 0.06 -14.28
N LYS A 55 5.66 0.42 -14.54
CA LYS A 55 5.12 1.71 -14.10
C LYS A 55 4.74 1.62 -12.64
N LEU A 56 5.17 2.61 -11.87
CA LEU A 56 4.83 2.76 -10.46
C LEU A 56 3.95 4.00 -10.28
N LEU A 57 2.79 3.81 -9.67
CA LEU A 57 1.89 4.89 -9.33
C LEU A 57 1.87 5.08 -7.82
N LEU A 58 1.85 6.34 -7.40
CA LEU A 58 1.68 6.72 -5.98
C LEU A 58 0.37 7.49 -5.79
N PRO A 59 -0.24 7.41 -4.60
CA PRO A 59 -1.47 8.12 -4.33
C PRO A 59 -1.24 9.60 -4.09
N ARG A 60 -2.19 10.41 -4.52
CA ARG A 60 -2.33 11.82 -4.15
C ARG A 60 -3.73 12.04 -3.61
N MET A 61 -3.83 12.60 -2.42
CA MET A 61 -5.10 12.82 -1.75
C MET A 61 -5.76 14.11 -2.25
N LEU A 62 -7.02 13.99 -2.65
CA LEU A 62 -7.87 15.12 -3.02
C LEU A 62 -8.52 15.75 -1.78
N LYS A 63 -9.13 16.93 -1.96
CA LYS A 63 -9.78 17.67 -0.85
C LYS A 63 -10.93 16.90 -0.19
N ASP A 64 -11.58 16.01 -0.93
CA ASP A 64 -12.68 15.16 -0.46
C ASP A 64 -12.21 13.83 0.12
N PHE A 65 -10.90 13.70 0.38
CA PHE A 65 -10.22 12.48 0.86
C PHE A 65 -10.26 11.30 -0.11
N ASN A 66 -10.67 11.49 -1.36
CA ASN A 66 -10.47 10.49 -2.40
C ASN A 66 -9.03 10.48 -2.87
N LEU A 67 -8.60 9.34 -3.41
CA LEU A 67 -7.25 9.19 -3.95
C LEU A 67 -7.29 9.26 -5.47
N GLU A 68 -6.32 9.96 -6.04
CA GLU A 68 -5.94 9.82 -7.44
C GLU A 68 -4.52 9.24 -7.52
N TRP A 69 -4.18 8.68 -8.66
CA TRP A 69 -2.94 7.93 -8.84
C TRP A 69 -2.07 8.61 -9.89
N VAL A 70 -0.82 8.84 -9.55
CA VAL A 70 0.12 9.58 -10.40
C VAL A 70 1.38 8.77 -10.58
N GLU A 71 1.85 8.65 -11.82
CA GLU A 71 3.11 7.96 -12.14
C GLU A 71 4.29 8.68 -11.50
N TRP A 72 5.16 7.92 -10.86
CA TRP A 72 6.36 8.41 -10.21
C TRP A 72 7.61 7.79 -10.81
N SER A 73 8.60 8.63 -11.09
CA SER A 73 9.87 8.22 -11.68
C SER A 73 10.88 7.63 -10.71
N GLY A 74 10.62 7.72 -9.40
CA GLY A 74 11.57 7.35 -8.35
C GLY A 74 12.45 8.51 -7.88
N GLU A 75 12.33 9.69 -8.47
CA GLU A 75 13.14 10.84 -8.12
C GLU A 75 12.45 11.71 -7.06
N ASN A 76 13.18 12.12 -6.03
CA ASN A 76 12.66 12.96 -4.95
C ASN A 76 12.15 14.31 -5.46
N LYS A 77 12.75 14.87 -6.51
CA LYS A 77 12.29 16.13 -7.12
C LYS A 77 10.89 16.04 -7.75
N ALA A 78 10.42 14.82 -8.02
CA ALA A 78 9.07 14.55 -8.54
C ALA A 78 8.05 14.34 -7.42
N LEU A 79 8.41 14.60 -6.17
CA LEU A 79 7.54 14.54 -5.01
C LEU A 79 7.35 15.93 -4.42
N LYS A 80 6.14 16.19 -3.92
CA LYS A 80 5.79 17.38 -3.18
C LYS A 80 5.39 17.00 -1.76
N LYS A 81 5.89 17.71 -0.77
CA LYS A 81 5.48 17.51 0.62
C LYS A 81 4.08 18.08 0.84
N SER A 82 3.19 17.28 1.39
CA SER A 82 1.83 17.63 1.77
C SER A 82 1.58 17.14 3.20
N GLY A 83 1.65 18.02 4.19
CA GLY A 83 1.65 17.61 5.60
C GLY A 83 2.82 16.69 5.92
N ASN A 84 2.52 15.48 6.41
CA ASN A 84 3.52 14.43 6.69
C ASN A 84 3.78 13.49 5.50
N PHE A 85 3.06 13.69 4.38
CA PHE A 85 3.16 12.82 3.22
C PHE A 85 4.01 13.45 2.12
N PHE A 86 4.55 12.59 1.28
CA PHE A 86 5.11 12.99 0.00
C PHE A 86 4.20 12.47 -1.12
N GLU A 87 3.77 13.39 -1.97
CA GLU A 87 2.83 13.09 -3.04
C GLU A 87 3.46 13.34 -4.41
N PRO A 88 3.16 12.49 -5.41
CA PRO A 88 3.73 12.63 -6.74
C PRO A 88 3.21 13.88 -7.45
N ILE A 89 4.08 14.50 -8.25
CA ILE A 89 3.74 15.63 -9.11
C ILE A 89 3.47 15.11 -10.51
N GLY A 90 2.40 15.54 -11.13
CA GLY A 90 2.06 15.16 -12.49
C GLY A 90 0.57 14.92 -12.70
N PRO A 91 0.18 14.51 -13.92
CA PRO A 91 -1.22 14.22 -14.22
C PRO A 91 -1.66 12.89 -13.59
N ALA A 92 -2.94 12.83 -13.23
CA ALA A 92 -3.54 11.60 -12.72
C ALA A 92 -3.69 10.54 -13.82
N THR A 93 -3.47 9.29 -13.45
CA THR A 93 -3.67 8.11 -14.29
C THR A 93 -4.98 7.44 -13.93
N THR A 94 -5.69 6.88 -14.90
CA THR A 94 -6.93 6.15 -14.64
C THR A 94 -6.65 4.89 -13.79
N PRO A 95 -7.47 4.64 -12.73
CA PRO A 95 -7.32 3.44 -11.89
C PRO A 95 -7.48 2.12 -12.63
N ASP A 96 -8.18 2.11 -13.77
CA ASP A 96 -8.41 0.90 -14.57
C ASP A 96 -7.13 0.25 -15.07
N LEU A 97 -6.04 1.00 -15.16
CA LEU A 97 -4.73 0.49 -15.61
C LEU A 97 -3.96 -0.23 -14.50
N ILE A 98 -4.34 -0.07 -13.24
CA ILE A 98 -3.63 -0.65 -12.10
C ILE A 98 -3.93 -2.15 -12.03
N GLU A 99 -2.90 -2.97 -12.06
CA GLU A 99 -2.99 -4.43 -12.02
C GLU A 99 -2.73 -4.98 -10.62
N VAL A 100 -1.88 -4.32 -9.85
CA VAL A 100 -1.56 -4.65 -8.45
C VAL A 100 -1.54 -3.36 -7.65
N VAL A 101 -2.07 -3.41 -6.44
CA VAL A 101 -1.95 -2.33 -5.47
C VAL A 101 -1.37 -2.83 -4.16
N ILE A 102 -0.31 -2.17 -3.72
CA ILE A 102 0.31 -2.36 -2.41
C ILE A 102 -0.33 -1.36 -1.46
N VAL A 103 -1.01 -1.86 -0.44
CA VAL A 103 -1.91 -1.08 0.41
C VAL A 103 -1.28 -0.88 1.80
N PRO A 104 -1.17 0.36 2.29
CA PRO A 104 -0.76 0.59 3.67
C PRO A 104 -1.86 0.08 4.61
N SER A 105 -1.46 -0.64 5.65
CA SER A 105 -2.39 -1.28 6.59
C SER A 105 -1.83 -1.22 8.00
N LEU A 106 -2.71 -1.15 9.01
CA LEU A 106 -2.32 -1.21 10.42
C LEU A 106 -2.48 -2.62 10.97
N HIS A 107 -3.68 -3.17 10.85
CA HIS A 107 -4.01 -4.53 11.27
C HIS A 107 -4.81 -5.20 10.18
N VAL A 108 -4.63 -6.49 10.03
CA VAL A 108 -5.40 -7.32 9.09
C VAL A 108 -5.91 -8.55 9.83
N ASN A 109 -7.19 -8.84 9.67
CA ASN A 109 -7.77 -10.06 10.22
C ASN A 109 -7.60 -11.25 9.25
N ARG A 110 -7.96 -12.45 9.71
CA ARG A 110 -7.81 -13.68 8.92
C ARG A 110 -8.71 -13.75 7.70
N SER A 111 -9.69 -12.86 7.58
CA SER A 111 -10.55 -12.75 6.41
C SER A 111 -10.06 -11.72 5.39
N GLY A 112 -8.91 -11.10 5.62
CA GLY A 112 -8.31 -10.15 4.68
C GLY A 112 -8.84 -8.72 4.81
N PHE A 113 -9.61 -8.41 5.85
CA PHE A 113 -10.02 -7.03 6.10
C PHE A 113 -8.96 -6.30 6.91
N ARG A 114 -8.71 -5.06 6.52
CA ARG A 114 -7.69 -4.23 7.13
C ARG A 114 -8.29 -3.11 7.97
N LEU A 115 -7.60 -2.75 9.03
CA LEU A 115 -7.80 -1.50 9.72
C LEU A 115 -6.92 -0.43 9.04
N GLY A 116 -7.53 0.67 8.62
CA GLY A 116 -6.84 1.85 8.10
C GLY A 116 -6.75 2.96 9.15
N GLN A 117 -6.32 4.13 8.70
CA GLN A 117 -6.16 5.31 9.57
C GLN A 117 -7.43 6.16 9.72
N GLY A 118 -8.59 5.68 9.23
CA GLY A 118 -9.90 6.22 9.52
C GLY A 118 -10.58 7.05 8.42
N GLY A 119 -9.87 7.49 7.39
CA GLY A 119 -10.46 8.34 6.34
C GLY A 119 -11.27 7.61 5.26
N GLY A 120 -11.16 6.27 5.18
CA GLY A 120 -11.83 5.46 4.15
C GLY A 120 -11.32 5.68 2.73
N SER A 121 -10.22 6.41 2.57
CA SER A 121 -9.67 6.77 1.25
C SER A 121 -9.30 5.54 0.41
N TYR A 122 -8.65 4.55 1.02
CA TYR A 122 -8.29 3.31 0.34
C TYR A 122 -9.49 2.43 0.04
N ASP A 123 -10.47 2.33 0.93
CA ASP A 123 -11.68 1.54 0.66
C ASP A 123 -12.45 2.11 -0.54
N ARG A 124 -12.57 3.42 -0.62
CA ARG A 124 -13.18 4.07 -1.79
C ARG A 124 -12.37 3.86 -3.06
N ALA A 125 -11.04 4.00 -2.99
CA ALA A 125 -10.16 3.79 -4.14
C ALA A 125 -10.22 2.33 -4.62
N LEU A 126 -10.13 1.38 -3.70
CA LEU A 126 -10.15 -0.06 -4.01
C LEU A 126 -11.49 -0.51 -4.60
N SER A 127 -12.60 0.12 -4.21
CA SER A 127 -13.91 -0.20 -4.78
C SER A 127 -14.01 0.13 -6.28
N GLN A 128 -13.14 0.99 -6.78
CA GLN A 128 -13.13 1.47 -8.17
C GLN A 128 -12.10 0.75 -9.05
N MET A 129 -11.37 -0.23 -8.52
CA MET A 129 -10.32 -0.92 -9.27
C MET A 129 -10.43 -2.43 -9.14
N ARG A 130 -9.95 -3.14 -10.17
CA ARG A 130 -9.91 -4.60 -10.21
C ARG A 130 -8.53 -5.16 -9.86
N ALA A 131 -7.63 -4.32 -9.40
CA ALA A 131 -6.26 -4.70 -9.06
C ALA A 131 -6.23 -5.79 -7.98
N TRP A 132 -5.22 -6.66 -8.08
CA TRP A 132 -4.86 -7.55 -6.99
C TRP A 132 -4.29 -6.75 -5.83
N ARG A 133 -4.67 -7.06 -4.59
CA ARG A 133 -4.45 -6.23 -3.41
C ARG A 133 -3.60 -6.94 -2.40
N ILE A 134 -2.46 -6.35 -2.07
CA ILE A 134 -1.58 -6.85 -1.01
C ILE A 134 -1.30 -5.77 0.02
N GLY A 135 -1.56 -6.06 1.30
CA GLY A 135 -1.20 -5.19 2.41
C GLY A 135 0.18 -5.50 2.94
N LEU A 136 0.91 -4.50 3.40
CA LEU A 136 2.16 -4.67 4.13
C LEU A 136 1.92 -4.37 5.59
N ILE A 137 2.33 -5.29 6.46
CA ILE A 137 2.18 -5.18 7.92
C ILE A 137 3.39 -5.76 8.63
N TYR A 138 3.52 -5.45 9.91
CA TYR A 138 4.43 -6.16 10.81
C TYR A 138 3.78 -7.47 11.27
N SER A 139 4.60 -8.46 11.67
CA SER A 139 4.11 -9.80 12.03
C SER A 139 3.07 -9.78 13.18
N SER A 140 3.20 -8.84 14.11
CA SER A 140 2.28 -8.67 15.24
C SER A 140 0.93 -8.04 14.85
N GLU A 141 0.77 -7.60 13.62
CA GLU A 141 -0.43 -6.88 13.15
C GLU A 141 -1.45 -7.78 12.45
N ILE A 142 -1.15 -9.08 12.30
CA ILE A 142 -2.17 -10.08 11.94
C ILE A 142 -2.94 -10.41 13.21
N THR A 143 -4.25 -10.22 13.20
CA THR A 143 -5.08 -10.46 14.36
C THR A 143 -6.11 -11.57 14.13
N ASN A 144 -6.38 -12.35 15.18
CA ASN A 144 -7.50 -13.29 15.24
C ASN A 144 -8.77 -12.63 15.76
N GLU A 145 -8.66 -11.43 16.32
CA GLU A 145 -9.78 -10.71 16.88
C GLU A 145 -10.67 -10.13 15.78
N PRO A 146 -11.99 -10.04 15.99
CA PRO A 146 -12.87 -9.35 15.06
C PRO A 146 -12.47 -7.88 14.97
N LEU A 147 -12.26 -7.40 13.76
CA LEU A 147 -12.13 -5.97 13.50
C LEU A 147 -13.52 -5.38 13.20
N PRO A 148 -13.77 -4.11 13.54
CA PRO A 148 -14.99 -3.46 13.12
C PRO A 148 -15.01 -3.36 11.59
N ILE A 149 -15.95 -4.08 10.97
CA ILE A 149 -16.09 -4.15 9.51
C ILE A 149 -17.42 -3.50 9.13
N GLU A 150 -17.37 -2.59 8.16
CA GLU A 150 -18.53 -1.96 7.56
C GLU A 150 -18.76 -2.50 6.14
N ALA A 151 -19.98 -2.31 5.60
CA ALA A 151 -20.35 -2.87 4.30
C ALA A 151 -19.49 -2.36 3.13
N HIS A 152 -18.89 -1.18 3.26
CA HIS A 152 -18.03 -0.58 2.23
C HIS A 152 -16.56 -0.97 2.34
N ASP A 153 -16.17 -1.67 3.40
CA ASP A 153 -14.78 -2.09 3.59
C ASP A 153 -14.36 -3.09 2.53
N GLN A 154 -13.16 -2.88 1.98
CA GLN A 154 -12.64 -3.69 0.89
C GLN A 154 -11.65 -4.73 1.42
N GLN A 155 -11.85 -5.96 0.98
CA GLN A 155 -11.00 -7.09 1.35
C GLN A 155 -9.68 -7.06 0.57
N LEU A 156 -8.58 -7.42 1.24
CA LEU A 156 -7.30 -7.70 0.60
C LEU A 156 -7.27 -9.13 0.05
N ASP A 157 -6.47 -9.35 -1.00
CA ASP A 157 -6.20 -10.69 -1.53
C ASP A 157 -5.06 -11.37 -0.79
N ALA A 158 -4.13 -10.60 -0.26
CA ALA A 158 -2.99 -11.09 0.50
C ALA A 158 -2.46 -10.05 1.46
N VAL A 159 -1.65 -10.50 2.39
CA VAL A 159 -0.88 -9.65 3.28
C VAL A 159 0.54 -10.18 3.40
N ALA A 160 1.52 -9.30 3.47
CA ALA A 160 2.91 -9.66 3.67
C ALA A 160 3.45 -9.05 4.97
N THR A 161 4.10 -9.90 5.73
CA THR A 161 5.01 -9.51 6.82
C THR A 161 6.45 -9.57 6.29
N PRO A 162 7.47 -9.16 7.06
CA PRO A 162 8.85 -9.33 6.62
C PRO A 162 9.25 -10.79 6.34
N GLU A 163 8.58 -11.76 6.97
CA GLU A 163 8.94 -13.18 6.90
C GLU A 163 8.16 -13.96 5.85
N LEU A 164 6.89 -13.60 5.62
CA LEU A 164 6.02 -14.43 4.78
C LEU A 164 4.87 -13.63 4.14
N THR A 165 4.24 -14.25 3.15
CA THR A 165 3.00 -13.76 2.55
C THR A 165 1.86 -14.73 2.87
N VAL A 166 0.74 -14.18 3.30
CA VAL A 166 -0.52 -14.93 3.55
C VAL A 166 -1.53 -14.53 2.48
N ARG A 167 -2.12 -15.52 1.81
CA ARG A 167 -3.21 -15.32 0.84
C ARG A 167 -4.54 -15.63 1.52
N PHE A 168 -5.55 -14.86 1.17
CA PHE A 168 -6.90 -15.04 1.70
C PHE A 168 -7.82 -15.76 0.70
#